data_c1c1d19808a96cd990f00495793197dc
#
_entry.id   c1c1d19808a96cd990f00495793197dc
#
_cell.length_a   1.000
_cell.length_b   1.000
_cell.length_c   1.000
_cell.angle_alpha   90.00
_cell.angle_beta   90.00
_cell.angle_gamma   90.00
#
_symmetry.space_group_name_H-M   'P 1'
#
loop_
_entity.id
_entity.type
_entity.pdbx_description
1 polymer ?
#
loop_
_entity_poly.entity_id
_entity_poly.type
_entity_poly.pdbx_seq_one_letter_code
_entity_poly.pdbx_strand_id
1 'polypeptide(L)'
;DDLDVVKLLSRVIMDLADGEVKQGLFRYDTGQTFETYLEKSYCKTASLVANSARAAGVLSGCTEPQLESLYRYGRQLGLAFQVVDDILDFTASDQQLGKPAASDLSSGYLTAPALYALERNPAMGVLIEREFSNEGDLDEALGIVRESDAIARTRQLAETFAQESREALTWLPDSPYRTALLEL
;
A
#
# COMPACT_ATOMS: atom_id res chain seq x y z
N ASP A 1 -12.90 4.48 29.51
CA ASP A 1 -11.92 3.48 29.05
C ASP A 1 -12.67 2.40 28.28
N ASP A 2 -12.40 2.30 26.98
CA ASP A 2 -13.04 1.33 26.09
C ASP A 2 -12.03 0.24 25.71
N LEU A 3 -12.26 -1.00 26.18
CA LEU A 3 -11.35 -2.11 25.96
C LEU A 3 -11.28 -2.54 24.49
N ASP A 4 -12.35 -2.34 23.72
CA ASP A 4 -12.35 -2.73 22.31
C ASP A 4 -11.50 -1.78 21.49
N VAL A 5 -11.52 -0.47 21.80
CA VAL A 5 -10.58 0.49 21.22
C VAL A 5 -9.13 0.17 21.57
N VAL A 6 -8.85 -0.21 22.85
CA VAL A 6 -7.48 -0.59 23.24
C VAL A 6 -7.00 -1.82 22.48
N LYS A 7 -7.87 -2.83 22.26
CA LYS A 7 -7.53 -4.03 21.45
C LYS A 7 -7.21 -3.65 20.00
N LEU A 8 -8.02 -2.76 19.38
CA LEU A 8 -7.79 -2.30 18.01
C LEU A 8 -6.42 -1.59 17.88
N LEU A 9 -6.09 -0.69 18.80
CA LEU A 9 -4.79 -0.01 18.79
C LEU A 9 -3.62 -0.96 19.05
N SER A 10 -3.80 -1.93 19.97
CA SER A 10 -2.77 -2.96 20.21
C SER A 10 -2.55 -3.82 18.96
N ARG A 11 -3.61 -4.13 18.21
CA ARG A 11 -3.51 -4.86 16.94
C ARG A 11 -2.68 -4.10 15.91
N VAL A 12 -2.86 -2.79 15.79
CA VAL A 12 -2.06 -1.94 14.88
C VAL A 12 -0.56 -2.04 15.17
N ILE A 13 -0.19 -2.03 16.47
CA ILE A 13 1.23 -2.15 16.85
C ILE A 13 1.79 -3.51 16.45
N MET A 14 1.02 -4.58 16.64
CA MET A 14 1.42 -5.94 16.23
C MET A 14 1.56 -6.03 14.71
N ASP A 15 0.56 -5.54 13.97
CA ASP A 15 0.57 -5.55 12.50
C ASP A 15 1.77 -4.76 11.96
N LEU A 16 2.10 -3.59 12.54
CA LEU A 16 3.26 -2.81 12.14
C LEU A 16 4.57 -3.59 12.34
N ALA A 17 4.74 -4.26 13.48
CA ALA A 17 5.91 -5.09 13.76
C ALA A 17 6.02 -6.25 12.75
N ASP A 18 4.91 -6.94 12.47
CA ASP A 18 4.85 -8.00 11.47
C ASP A 18 5.19 -7.49 10.06
N GLY A 19 4.71 -6.30 9.71
CA GLY A 19 4.99 -5.66 8.44
C GLY A 19 6.48 -5.33 8.26
N GLU A 20 7.15 -4.84 9.30
CA GLU A 20 8.61 -4.59 9.27
C GLU A 20 9.41 -5.89 9.12
N VAL A 21 9.03 -6.95 9.83
CA VAL A 21 9.68 -8.26 9.68
C VAL A 21 9.48 -8.80 8.25
N LYS A 22 8.25 -8.77 7.72
CA LYS A 22 7.96 -9.19 6.34
C LYS A 22 8.77 -8.41 5.32
N GLN A 23 8.89 -7.10 5.48
CA GLN A 23 9.69 -6.27 4.58
C GLN A 23 11.16 -6.71 4.54
N GLY A 24 11.75 -7.05 5.67
CA GLY A 24 13.11 -7.54 5.73
C GLY A 24 13.32 -8.91 5.09
N LEU A 25 12.30 -9.80 5.16
CA LEU A 25 12.39 -11.16 4.64
C LEU A 25 12.31 -11.25 3.10
N PHE A 26 11.66 -10.31 2.43
CA PHE A 26 11.39 -10.34 0.99
C PHE A 26 12.24 -9.36 0.18
N ARG A 27 13.43 -8.99 0.70
CA ARG A 27 14.36 -8.15 -0.08
C ARG A 27 14.96 -8.94 -1.24
N TYR A 28 14.92 -8.33 -2.43
CA TYR A 28 15.42 -8.93 -3.69
C TYR A 28 14.80 -10.30 -4.01
N ASP A 29 13.64 -10.62 -3.45
CA ASP A 29 12.98 -11.90 -3.65
C ASP A 29 12.08 -11.86 -4.89
N THR A 30 12.56 -12.42 -6.01
CA THR A 30 11.79 -12.56 -7.25
C THR A 30 10.60 -13.52 -7.14
N GLY A 31 10.53 -14.33 -6.08
CA GLY A 31 9.39 -15.20 -5.74
C GLY A 31 8.27 -14.47 -4.96
N GLN A 32 8.45 -13.20 -4.61
CA GLN A 32 7.43 -12.43 -3.89
C GLN A 32 6.14 -12.35 -4.70
N THR A 33 5.02 -12.79 -4.09
CA THR A 33 3.70 -12.73 -4.71
C THR A 33 3.04 -11.36 -4.49
N PHE A 34 2.06 -11.06 -5.34
CA PHE A 34 1.24 -9.84 -5.16
C PHE A 34 0.46 -9.86 -3.84
N GLU A 35 0.01 -11.06 -3.41
CA GLU A 35 -0.67 -11.24 -2.12
C GLU A 35 0.24 -10.87 -0.95
N THR A 36 1.49 -11.34 -0.95
CA THR A 36 2.50 -11.00 0.07
C THR A 36 2.79 -9.50 0.11
N TYR A 37 2.84 -8.85 -1.07
CA TYR A 37 2.98 -7.40 -1.16
C TYR A 37 1.80 -6.66 -0.51
N LEU A 38 0.56 -7.06 -0.82
CA LEU A 38 -0.64 -6.44 -0.24
C LEU A 38 -0.74 -6.69 1.27
N GLU A 39 -0.36 -7.87 1.74
CA GLU A 39 -0.34 -8.20 3.16
C GLU A 39 0.67 -7.32 3.94
N LYS A 40 1.87 -7.15 3.38
CA LYS A 40 2.88 -6.22 3.93
C LYS A 40 2.35 -4.79 3.95
N SER A 41 1.76 -4.31 2.85
CA SER A 41 1.21 -2.96 2.72
C SER A 41 0.05 -2.71 3.70
N TYR A 42 -0.79 -3.73 3.91
CA TYR A 42 -1.81 -3.70 4.95
C TYR A 42 -1.16 -3.53 6.34
N CYS A 43 -0.23 -4.40 6.71
CA CYS A 43 0.39 -4.40 8.02
C CYS A 43 1.09 -3.06 8.34
N LYS A 44 1.85 -2.52 7.38
CA LYS A 44 2.64 -1.29 7.59
C LYS A 44 1.83 0.00 7.55
N THR A 45 0.76 0.05 6.78
CA THR A 45 0.04 1.30 6.48
C THR A 45 -1.46 1.17 6.71
N ALA A 46 -2.14 0.24 6.03
CA ALA A 46 -3.59 0.20 6.00
C ALA A 46 -4.20 -0.24 7.34
N SER A 47 -3.51 -1.06 8.15
CA SER A 47 -3.99 -1.51 9.46
C SER A 47 -4.27 -0.34 10.40
N LEU A 48 -3.41 0.68 10.41
CA LEU A 48 -3.63 1.89 11.22
C LEU A 48 -4.91 2.61 10.81
N VAL A 49 -5.11 2.85 9.52
CA VAL A 49 -6.30 3.56 9.01
C VAL A 49 -7.57 2.75 9.27
N ALA A 50 -7.53 1.43 9.00
CA ALA A 50 -8.65 0.52 9.20
C ALA A 50 -9.11 0.46 10.67
N ASN A 51 -8.18 0.21 11.58
CA ASN A 51 -8.49 0.09 13.00
C ASN A 51 -8.86 1.44 13.62
N SER A 52 -8.31 2.56 13.13
CA SER A 52 -8.71 3.91 13.57
C SER A 52 -10.14 4.25 13.16
N ALA A 53 -10.52 3.94 11.92
CA ALA A 53 -11.90 4.14 11.44
C ALA A 53 -12.90 3.27 12.23
N ARG A 54 -12.57 1.99 12.47
CA ARG A 54 -13.37 1.10 13.31
C ARG A 54 -13.47 1.61 14.75
N ALA A 55 -12.37 2.07 15.35
CA ALA A 55 -12.35 2.63 16.71
C ALA A 55 -13.23 3.87 16.85
N ALA A 56 -13.21 4.76 15.85
CA ALA A 56 -14.11 5.90 15.80
C ALA A 56 -15.58 5.47 15.79
N GLY A 57 -15.91 4.41 15.04
CA GLY A 57 -17.25 3.80 15.04
C GLY A 57 -17.66 3.23 16.39
N VAL A 58 -16.75 2.51 17.07
CA VAL A 58 -16.99 1.99 18.43
C VAL A 58 -17.33 3.12 19.39
N LEU A 59 -16.53 4.19 19.40
CA LEU A 59 -16.77 5.36 20.26
C LEU A 59 -18.06 6.13 19.90
N SER A 60 -18.54 5.98 18.67
CA SER A 60 -19.79 6.59 18.18
C SER A 60 -21.02 5.71 18.39
N GLY A 61 -20.87 4.52 18.97
CA GLY A 61 -21.99 3.59 19.20
C GLY A 61 -22.54 2.92 17.94
N CYS A 62 -21.70 2.76 16.90
CA CYS A 62 -22.09 2.07 15.68
C CYS A 62 -22.38 0.59 15.90
N THR A 63 -23.29 0.04 15.10
CA THR A 63 -23.58 -1.41 15.06
C THR A 63 -22.44 -2.19 14.42
N GLU A 64 -22.34 -3.50 14.67
CA GLU A 64 -21.25 -4.34 14.12
C GLU A 64 -21.17 -4.29 12.58
N PRO A 65 -22.24 -4.32 11.79
CA PRO A 65 -22.15 -4.12 10.34
C PRO A 65 -21.58 -2.76 9.93
N GLN A 66 -21.86 -1.70 10.70
CA GLN A 66 -21.29 -0.37 10.48
C GLN A 66 -19.82 -0.32 10.85
N LEU A 67 -19.41 -0.99 11.92
CA LEU A 67 -18.00 -1.12 12.33
C LEU A 67 -17.18 -1.86 11.27
N GLU A 68 -17.72 -2.93 10.70
CA GLU A 68 -17.07 -3.66 9.61
C GLU A 68 -16.95 -2.81 8.34
N SER A 69 -17.97 -2.02 8.04
CA SER A 69 -17.98 -1.08 6.93
C SER A 69 -16.91 0.02 7.09
N LEU A 70 -16.78 0.59 8.29
CA LEU A 70 -15.73 1.58 8.62
C LEU A 70 -14.33 0.96 8.57
N TYR A 71 -14.17 -0.27 9.04
CA TYR A 71 -12.91 -1.00 8.92
C TYR A 71 -12.53 -1.22 7.46
N ARG A 72 -13.48 -1.67 6.62
CA ARG A 72 -13.28 -1.86 5.18
C ARG A 72 -12.90 -0.54 4.50
N TYR A 73 -13.60 0.56 4.83
CA TYR A 73 -13.25 1.90 4.34
C TYR A 73 -11.78 2.22 4.62
N GLY A 74 -11.37 2.15 5.88
CA GLY A 74 -10.01 2.51 6.27
C GLY A 74 -8.95 1.57 5.69
N ARG A 75 -9.26 0.27 5.57
CA ARG A 75 -8.38 -0.72 4.94
C ARG A 75 -8.13 -0.39 3.47
N GLN A 76 -9.18 -0.13 2.72
CA GLN A 76 -9.06 0.14 1.29
C GLN A 76 -8.41 1.51 1.03
N LEU A 77 -8.76 2.53 1.82
CA LEU A 77 -8.10 3.83 1.74
C LEU A 77 -6.60 3.73 2.02
N GLY A 78 -6.22 3.00 3.07
CA GLY A 78 -4.81 2.82 3.43
C GLY A 78 -4.01 2.03 2.38
N LEU A 79 -4.63 1.03 1.73
CA LEU A 79 -4.02 0.32 0.61
C LEU A 79 -3.89 1.22 -0.63
N ALA A 80 -4.93 2.00 -0.97
CA ALA A 80 -4.86 2.97 -2.06
C ALA A 80 -3.72 3.97 -1.84
N PHE A 81 -3.61 4.52 -0.63
CA PHE A 81 -2.54 5.44 -0.24
C PHE A 81 -1.15 4.83 -0.45
N GLN A 82 -0.92 3.59 0.04
CA GLN A 82 0.37 2.92 -0.13
C GLN A 82 0.70 2.66 -1.59
N VAL A 83 -0.27 2.20 -2.39
CA VAL A 83 -0.06 1.94 -3.82
C VAL A 83 0.27 3.23 -4.58
N VAL A 84 -0.34 4.37 -4.20
CA VAL A 84 0.02 5.69 -4.78
C VAL A 84 1.43 6.10 -4.37
N ASP A 85 1.82 5.90 -3.10
CA ASP A 85 3.18 6.16 -2.64
C ASP A 85 4.23 5.36 -3.44
N ASP A 86 3.94 4.09 -3.69
CA ASP A 86 4.79 3.22 -4.50
C ASP A 86 4.90 3.70 -5.97
N ILE A 87 3.83 4.28 -6.56
CA ILE A 87 3.90 4.92 -7.89
C ILE A 87 4.80 6.16 -7.86
N LEU A 88 4.65 6.98 -6.83
CA LEU A 88 5.42 8.23 -6.69
C LEU A 88 6.91 7.96 -6.57
N ASP A 89 7.33 6.87 -5.91
CA ASP A 89 8.73 6.48 -5.83
C ASP A 89 9.38 6.27 -7.23
N PHE A 90 8.61 5.88 -8.25
CA PHE A 90 9.08 5.73 -9.64
C PHE A 90 8.88 6.95 -10.53
N THR A 91 7.93 7.83 -10.20
CA THR A 91 7.45 8.87 -11.14
C THR A 91 7.76 10.29 -10.70
N ALA A 92 7.94 10.54 -9.39
CA ALA A 92 8.26 11.85 -8.88
C ALA A 92 9.77 12.15 -8.98
N SER A 93 10.12 13.43 -9.06
CA SER A 93 11.51 13.86 -9.03
C SER A 93 12.09 13.80 -7.62
N ASP A 94 13.43 13.68 -7.52
CA ASP A 94 14.14 13.67 -6.24
C ASP A 94 13.79 14.90 -5.37
N GLN A 95 13.57 16.06 -6.01
CA GLN A 95 13.16 17.28 -5.31
C GLN A 95 11.75 17.19 -4.69
N GLN A 96 10.84 16.47 -5.33
CA GLN A 96 9.48 16.26 -4.82
C GLN A 96 9.43 15.22 -3.72
N LEU A 97 10.26 14.16 -3.83
CA LEU A 97 10.31 13.08 -2.85
C LEU A 97 11.13 13.41 -1.60
N GLY A 98 12.09 14.33 -1.70
CA GLY A 98 13.08 14.57 -0.65
C GLY A 98 14.07 13.40 -0.45
N LYS A 99 14.02 12.38 -1.32
CA LYS A 99 14.88 11.19 -1.39
C LYS A 99 15.16 10.86 -2.85
N PRO A 100 16.22 10.08 -3.18
CA PRO A 100 16.43 9.60 -4.54
C PRO A 100 15.20 8.83 -5.06
N ALA A 101 14.86 9.02 -6.33
CA ALA A 101 13.80 8.24 -6.99
C ALA A 101 14.13 6.74 -6.97
N ALA A 102 13.11 5.90 -6.95
CA ALA A 102 13.23 4.44 -6.87
C ALA A 102 14.06 3.93 -5.68
N SER A 103 14.01 4.65 -4.57
CA SER A 103 14.73 4.27 -3.34
C SER A 103 14.28 2.91 -2.81
N ASP A 104 13.02 2.54 -2.99
CA ASP A 104 12.49 1.24 -2.57
C ASP A 104 13.09 0.12 -3.41
N LEU A 105 13.10 0.26 -4.73
CA LEU A 105 13.68 -0.71 -5.64
C LEU A 105 15.20 -0.88 -5.38
N SER A 106 15.94 0.22 -5.25
CA SER A 106 17.38 0.19 -4.96
C SER A 106 17.71 -0.48 -3.62
N SER A 107 16.78 -0.42 -2.67
CA SER A 107 16.88 -1.11 -1.38
C SER A 107 16.42 -2.58 -1.44
N GLY A 108 16.00 -3.06 -2.60
CA GLY A 108 15.50 -4.43 -2.81
C GLY A 108 14.04 -4.65 -2.43
N TYR A 109 13.28 -3.58 -2.20
CA TYR A 109 11.85 -3.69 -1.92
C TYR A 109 11.05 -3.70 -3.21
N LEU A 110 10.48 -4.86 -3.55
CA LEU A 110 9.64 -5.00 -4.72
C LEU A 110 8.23 -4.51 -4.40
N THR A 111 7.90 -3.32 -4.92
CA THR A 111 6.57 -2.73 -4.81
C THR A 111 5.73 -3.03 -6.06
N ALA A 112 4.46 -2.64 -6.09
CA ALA A 112 3.55 -3.02 -7.17
C ALA A 112 4.08 -2.71 -8.58
N PRO A 113 4.70 -1.55 -8.89
CA PRO A 113 5.28 -1.33 -10.21
C PRO A 113 6.38 -2.33 -10.57
N ALA A 114 7.28 -2.67 -9.63
CA ALA A 114 8.34 -3.63 -9.85
C ALA A 114 7.81 -5.05 -10.06
N LEU A 115 6.79 -5.47 -9.28
CA LEU A 115 6.15 -6.77 -9.44
C LEU A 115 5.44 -6.91 -10.78
N TYR A 116 4.71 -5.88 -11.24
CA TYR A 116 4.07 -5.90 -12.56
C TYR A 116 5.09 -5.92 -13.71
N ALA A 117 6.21 -5.22 -13.57
CA ALA A 117 7.29 -5.27 -14.54
C ALA A 117 7.97 -6.66 -14.58
N LEU A 118 8.19 -7.26 -13.42
CA LEU A 118 8.76 -8.61 -13.28
C LEU A 118 7.90 -9.68 -13.95
N GLU A 119 6.56 -9.59 -13.85
CA GLU A 119 5.63 -10.50 -14.54
C GLU A 119 5.80 -10.49 -16.07
N ARG A 120 6.23 -9.37 -16.66
CA ARG A 120 6.27 -9.15 -18.10
C ARG A 120 7.66 -9.27 -18.71
N ASN A 121 8.69 -8.99 -17.93
CA ASN A 121 10.06 -8.92 -18.43
C ASN A 121 11.02 -9.78 -17.59
N PRO A 122 11.49 -10.93 -18.12
CA PRO A 122 12.43 -11.80 -17.40
C PRO A 122 13.77 -11.10 -17.05
N ALA A 123 14.20 -10.08 -17.82
CA ALA A 123 15.41 -9.34 -17.51
C ALA A 123 15.34 -8.64 -16.16
N MET A 124 14.13 -8.19 -15.76
CA MET A 124 13.90 -7.61 -14.43
C MET A 124 14.29 -8.58 -13.30
N GLY A 125 13.96 -9.87 -13.44
CA GLY A 125 14.34 -10.90 -12.47
C GLY A 125 15.85 -11.04 -12.33
N VAL A 126 16.58 -11.04 -13.44
CA VAL A 126 18.06 -11.12 -13.44
C VAL A 126 18.69 -9.93 -12.73
N LEU A 127 18.14 -8.71 -12.93
CA LEU A 127 18.62 -7.48 -12.28
C LEU A 127 18.39 -7.53 -10.76
N ILE A 128 17.20 -8.03 -10.34
CA ILE A 128 16.84 -8.16 -8.93
C ILE A 128 17.71 -9.21 -8.24
N GLU A 129 17.87 -10.41 -8.84
CA GLU A 129 18.65 -11.52 -8.26
C GLU A 129 20.13 -11.17 -8.04
N ARG A 130 20.69 -10.26 -8.83
CA ARG A 130 22.05 -9.74 -8.61
C ARG A 130 22.09 -8.45 -7.79
N GLU A 131 20.96 -8.08 -7.17
CA GLU A 131 20.86 -6.95 -6.24
C GLU A 131 21.32 -5.60 -6.85
N PHE A 132 21.12 -5.41 -8.16
CA PHE A 132 21.55 -4.23 -8.90
C PHE A 132 23.05 -3.91 -8.72
N SER A 133 23.90 -4.92 -8.62
CA SER A 133 25.30 -4.78 -8.22
C SER A 133 26.24 -4.24 -9.31
N ASN A 134 25.83 -4.27 -10.58
CA ASN A 134 26.62 -3.72 -11.67
C ASN A 134 26.20 -2.27 -11.98
N GLU A 135 27.15 -1.51 -12.52
CA GLU A 135 26.86 -0.16 -13.00
C GLU A 135 25.79 -0.18 -14.09
N GLY A 136 24.74 0.63 -13.91
CA GLY A 136 23.62 0.72 -14.85
C GLY A 136 22.45 -0.24 -14.60
N ASP A 137 22.59 -1.24 -13.71
CA ASP A 137 21.51 -2.21 -13.43
C ASP A 137 20.23 -1.54 -12.95
N LEU A 138 20.34 -0.57 -12.05
CA LEU A 138 19.18 0.14 -11.53
C LEU A 138 18.52 1.00 -12.63
N ASP A 139 19.31 1.65 -13.47
CA ASP A 139 18.80 2.45 -14.58
C ASP A 139 18.07 1.58 -15.61
N GLU A 140 18.61 0.38 -15.89
CA GLU A 140 17.96 -0.61 -16.76
C GLU A 140 16.63 -1.08 -16.17
N ALA A 141 16.58 -1.41 -14.87
CA ALA A 141 15.36 -1.81 -14.18
C ALA A 141 14.30 -0.70 -14.20
N LEU A 142 14.71 0.56 -13.98
CA LEU A 142 13.83 1.72 -14.10
C LEU A 142 13.31 1.91 -15.53
N GLY A 143 14.16 1.68 -16.53
CA GLY A 143 13.75 1.67 -17.93
C GLY A 143 12.66 0.63 -18.19
N ILE A 144 12.84 -0.60 -17.73
CA ILE A 144 11.86 -1.68 -17.87
C ILE A 144 10.51 -1.30 -17.23
N VAL A 145 10.51 -0.74 -16.02
CA VAL A 145 9.27 -0.29 -15.37
C VAL A 145 8.58 0.81 -16.16
N ARG A 146 9.33 1.82 -16.65
CA ARG A 146 8.79 2.98 -17.37
C ARG A 146 8.25 2.64 -18.75
N GLU A 147 8.88 1.70 -19.46
CA GLU A 147 8.50 1.27 -20.80
C GLU A 147 7.36 0.23 -20.81
N SER A 148 7.06 -0.36 -19.66
CA SER A 148 5.98 -1.34 -19.49
C SER A 148 4.63 -0.68 -19.13
N ASP A 149 3.58 -1.51 -19.03
CA ASP A 149 2.27 -1.11 -18.50
C ASP A 149 2.20 -1.09 -16.95
N ALA A 150 3.34 -1.33 -16.26
CA ALA A 150 3.39 -1.52 -14.82
C ALA A 150 2.82 -0.33 -14.03
N ILE A 151 3.21 0.90 -14.37
CA ILE A 151 2.69 2.12 -13.71
C ILE A 151 1.19 2.27 -13.95
N ALA A 152 0.70 2.01 -15.16
CA ALA A 152 -0.73 2.11 -15.50
C ALA A 152 -1.55 1.06 -14.72
N ARG A 153 -1.08 -0.19 -14.64
CA ARG A 153 -1.70 -1.26 -13.85
C ARG A 153 -1.71 -0.93 -12.35
N THR A 154 -0.62 -0.39 -11.83
CA THR A 154 -0.54 0.04 -10.43
C THR A 154 -1.52 1.16 -10.15
N ARG A 155 -1.67 2.13 -11.06
CA ARG A 155 -2.68 3.19 -10.94
C ARG A 155 -4.09 2.64 -10.89
N GLN A 156 -4.42 1.69 -11.77
CA GLN A 156 -5.71 1.03 -11.77
C GLN A 156 -6.00 0.26 -10.47
N LEU A 157 -4.98 -0.35 -9.88
CA LEU A 157 -5.10 -0.99 -8.57
C LEU A 157 -5.44 0.03 -7.48
N ALA A 158 -4.75 1.18 -7.44
CA ALA A 158 -5.04 2.25 -6.49
C ALA A 158 -6.48 2.79 -6.65
N GLU A 159 -6.92 3.00 -7.91
CA GLU A 159 -8.29 3.43 -8.22
C GLU A 159 -9.34 2.42 -7.76
N THR A 160 -9.06 1.12 -7.91
CA THR A 160 -9.94 0.04 -7.41
C THR A 160 -10.08 0.12 -5.90
N PHE A 161 -9.00 0.24 -5.16
CA PHE A 161 -9.04 0.38 -3.70
C PHE A 161 -9.75 1.67 -3.26
N ALA A 162 -9.50 2.79 -3.93
CA ALA A 162 -10.17 4.05 -3.65
C ALA A 162 -11.69 3.95 -3.88
N GLN A 163 -12.12 3.28 -4.95
CA GLN A 163 -13.53 3.04 -5.23
C GLN A 163 -14.18 2.14 -4.17
N GLU A 164 -13.54 1.02 -3.81
CA GLU A 164 -14.04 0.12 -2.76
C GLU A 164 -14.12 0.80 -1.39
N SER A 165 -13.21 1.74 -1.11
CA SER A 165 -13.25 2.60 0.08
C SER A 165 -14.52 3.46 0.09
N ARG A 166 -14.81 4.17 -1.00
CA ARG A 166 -16.02 5.00 -1.13
C ARG A 166 -17.31 4.18 -0.99
N GLU A 167 -17.35 3.00 -1.60
CA GLU A 167 -18.51 2.09 -1.53
C GLU A 167 -18.81 1.63 -0.11
N ALA A 168 -17.79 1.45 0.72
CA ALA A 168 -17.95 1.08 2.12
C ALA A 168 -18.71 2.15 2.94
N LEU A 169 -18.74 3.41 2.51
CA LEU A 169 -19.42 4.51 3.21
C LEU A 169 -20.83 4.84 2.68
N THR A 170 -21.40 4.04 1.77
CA THR A 170 -22.70 4.34 1.15
C THR A 170 -23.87 4.39 2.14
N TRP A 171 -23.74 3.73 3.30
CA TRP A 171 -24.74 3.73 4.38
C TRP A 171 -24.73 5.01 5.23
N LEU A 172 -23.66 5.81 5.19
CA LEU A 172 -23.63 7.07 5.93
C LEU A 172 -24.62 8.08 5.32
N PRO A 173 -25.35 8.84 6.15
CA PRO A 173 -26.22 9.89 5.67
C PRO A 173 -25.42 11.00 4.97
N ASP A 174 -26.05 11.67 4.02
CA ASP A 174 -25.45 12.82 3.34
C ASP A 174 -25.11 13.93 4.34
N SER A 175 -23.84 14.33 4.32
CA SER A 175 -23.34 15.37 5.21
C SER A 175 -21.98 15.91 4.68
N PRO A 176 -21.56 17.11 5.08
CA PRO A 176 -20.23 17.61 4.76
C PRO A 176 -19.10 16.68 5.24
N TYR A 177 -19.32 15.97 6.34
CA TYR A 177 -18.36 15.00 6.88
C TYR A 177 -18.20 13.77 5.99
N ARG A 178 -19.34 13.22 5.50
CA ARG A 178 -19.29 12.13 4.51
C ARG A 178 -18.60 12.58 3.23
N THR A 179 -18.93 13.75 2.72
CA THR A 179 -18.26 14.32 1.54
C THR A 179 -16.75 14.38 1.75
N ALA A 180 -16.28 14.93 2.86
CA ALA A 180 -14.86 15.00 3.17
C ALA A 180 -14.18 13.62 3.21
N LEU A 181 -14.86 12.59 3.77
CA LEU A 181 -14.32 11.22 3.78
C LEU A 181 -14.27 10.57 2.40
N LEU A 182 -15.14 10.97 1.47
CA LEU A 182 -15.17 10.45 0.10
C LEU A 182 -14.17 11.16 -0.83
N GLU A 183 -13.66 12.33 -0.44
CA GLU A 183 -12.68 13.13 -1.19
C GLU A 183 -11.22 12.77 -0.83
N LEU A 184 -11.02 12.04 0.27
CA LEU A 184 -9.71 11.50 0.65
C LEU A 184 -9.27 10.43 -0.33
#